data_69600bc18aa01bdde3cc27d4244738ba
#
_entry.id   69600bc18aa01bdde3cc27d4244738ba
#
_cell.length_a   1.000
_cell.length_b   1.000
_cell.length_c   1.000
_cell.angle_alpha   90.00
_cell.angle_beta   90.00
_cell.angle_gamma   90.00
#
_symmetry.space_group_name_H-M   'P 1'
#
loop_
_entity.id
_entity.type
_entity.pdbx_description
1 polymer ?
#
loop_
_entity_poly.entity_id
_entity_poly.type
_entity_poly.pdbx_seq_one_letter_code
_entity_poly.pdbx_strand_id
1 'polypeptide(L)'
;MAGSTSIVGGTGTACRVFPVNGRPAERVPRTRLRPARPRAPATPAEAAIPENHEASWAYAEEFVAEDAVLTAARAKAEELGCVPVLPGAGAALRMLAAAVDAKAVVEVGTGAGVASVWLLRGMRQDGVLTTVDVEPEHQRAARETLQEAGVPANRVRLISGRALEVLPRLTDGGYDLVFVDADKQEYTGYLEQAMRLLRPGGVVVFDNALWHGRVADPAVRDEATTVIRELGRAVRDDEGLVSAMLPCGDGLLCAVKRSG
;
A
#
# COMPACT_ATOMS: atom_id res chain seq x y z
N MET A 1 -35.25 18.87 53.89
CA MET A 1 -36.50 19.46 53.34
C MET A 1 -36.68 18.92 51.93
N ALA A 2 -37.81 18.34 51.74
CA ALA A 2 -38.21 17.63 50.53
C ALA A 2 -38.59 18.59 49.42
N GLY A 3 -38.49 18.12 48.15
CA GLY A 3 -38.99 18.82 47.00
C GLY A 3 -39.03 17.89 45.79
N SER A 4 -40.07 17.05 45.76
CA SER A 4 -40.53 16.26 44.61
C SER A 4 -41.26 17.17 43.62
N THR A 5 -41.16 16.93 42.30
CA THR A 5 -42.16 17.30 41.25
C THR A 5 -41.79 16.61 39.96
N SER A 6 -42.42 15.53 39.56
CA SER A 6 -43.64 15.37 38.71
C SER A 6 -43.42 15.60 37.23
N ILE A 7 -43.56 14.48 36.51
CA ILE A 7 -43.71 14.27 35.06
C ILE A 7 -45.02 14.94 34.56
N VAL A 8 -44.99 15.66 33.44
CA VAL A 8 -46.17 15.97 32.62
C VAL A 8 -45.92 15.54 31.19
N GLY A 9 -46.74 14.64 30.73
CA GLY A 9 -46.80 14.21 29.33
C GLY A 9 -47.44 15.30 28.45
N GLY A 10 -46.93 15.45 27.24
CA GLY A 10 -47.46 16.33 26.18
C GLY A 10 -47.95 15.48 25.01
N THR A 11 -49.21 15.55 24.79
CA THR A 11 -50.04 14.89 23.78
C THR A 11 -49.68 15.33 22.36
N GLY A 12 -49.63 14.36 21.48
CA GLY A 12 -49.42 14.58 20.03
C GLY A 12 -50.59 15.29 19.35
N THR A 13 -50.26 16.34 18.63
CA THR A 13 -51.19 17.05 17.75
C THR A 13 -51.10 16.42 16.36
N ALA A 14 -52.15 15.68 15.99
CA ALA A 14 -52.32 15.17 14.62
C ALA A 14 -52.71 16.30 13.68
N CYS A 15 -51.86 16.59 12.71
CA CYS A 15 -52.18 17.49 11.61
C CYS A 15 -53.17 16.83 10.64
N ARG A 16 -54.43 17.31 10.60
CA ARG A 16 -55.43 16.89 9.63
C ARG A 16 -55.16 17.60 8.29
N VAL A 17 -54.80 16.83 7.28
CA VAL A 17 -54.80 17.27 5.90
C VAL A 17 -56.19 16.97 5.30
N PHE A 18 -56.90 18.00 4.83
CA PHE A 18 -58.15 17.86 4.13
C PHE A 18 -57.92 17.43 2.67
N PRO A 19 -58.67 16.48 2.13
CA PRO A 19 -58.53 16.09 0.74
C PRO A 19 -59.28 17.08 -0.15
N VAL A 20 -58.56 17.58 -1.15
CA VAL A 20 -59.15 18.27 -2.31
C VAL A 20 -59.25 17.25 -3.44
N ASN A 21 -60.46 17.10 -4.01
CA ASN A 21 -60.87 16.32 -5.17
C ASN A 21 -60.97 14.78 -4.97
N GLY A 22 -62.25 14.39 -4.88
CA GLY A 22 -62.84 13.06 -4.81
C GLY A 22 -62.39 12.05 -5.89
N ARG A 23 -61.32 11.34 -5.61
CA ARG A 23 -61.05 10.02 -6.21
C ARG A 23 -60.82 9.01 -5.07
N PRO A 24 -61.39 7.78 -5.15
CA PRO A 24 -61.17 6.78 -4.14
C PRO A 24 -59.70 6.37 -4.12
N ALA A 25 -59.11 6.35 -2.92
CA ALA A 25 -57.71 5.93 -2.73
C ALA A 25 -57.55 4.46 -3.12
N GLU A 26 -56.77 4.21 -4.16
CA GLU A 26 -56.31 2.86 -4.49
C GLU A 26 -55.47 2.30 -3.31
N ARG A 27 -55.87 1.13 -2.82
CA ARG A 27 -55.14 0.42 -1.77
C ARG A 27 -53.78 -0.02 -2.35
N VAL A 28 -52.70 0.66 -1.98
CA VAL A 28 -51.35 0.18 -2.21
C VAL A 28 -51.17 -1.14 -1.47
N PRO A 29 -50.82 -2.25 -2.14
CA PRO A 29 -50.61 -3.51 -1.49
C PRO A 29 -49.42 -3.39 -0.51
N ARG A 30 -49.66 -3.70 0.76
CA ARG A 30 -48.58 -3.79 1.75
C ARG A 30 -47.65 -4.94 1.35
N THR A 31 -46.55 -4.61 0.71
CA THR A 31 -45.45 -5.57 0.48
C THR A 31 -44.99 -6.07 1.83
N ARG A 32 -45.32 -7.30 2.18
CA ARG A 32 -44.75 -7.95 3.36
C ARG A 32 -43.23 -8.01 3.16
N LEU A 33 -42.49 -7.24 3.93
CA LEU A 33 -41.05 -7.41 4.06
C LEU A 33 -40.80 -8.86 4.45
N ARG A 34 -40.18 -9.63 3.57
CA ARG A 34 -39.70 -10.98 3.89
C ARG A 34 -38.73 -10.83 5.08
N PRO A 35 -38.83 -11.64 6.11
CA PRO A 35 -37.81 -11.64 7.17
C PRO A 35 -36.47 -11.91 6.52
N ALA A 36 -35.46 -11.14 6.90
CA ALA A 36 -34.07 -11.36 6.45
C ALA A 36 -33.73 -12.82 6.73
N ARG A 37 -33.23 -13.53 5.73
CA ARG A 37 -32.71 -14.89 5.93
C ARG A 37 -31.59 -14.82 6.98
N PRO A 38 -31.57 -15.74 7.95
CA PRO A 38 -30.44 -15.81 8.87
C PRO A 38 -29.15 -15.94 8.05
N ARG A 39 -28.17 -15.11 8.39
CA ARG A 39 -26.84 -15.14 7.75
C ARG A 39 -26.29 -16.56 7.97
N ALA A 40 -25.75 -17.16 6.92
CA ALA A 40 -25.06 -18.43 7.05
C ALA A 40 -23.92 -18.29 8.09
N PRO A 41 -23.58 -19.34 8.84
CA PRO A 41 -22.45 -19.27 9.78
C PRO A 41 -21.19 -18.84 9.01
N ALA A 42 -20.42 -17.95 9.63
CA ALA A 42 -19.16 -17.45 9.08
C ALA A 42 -18.24 -18.63 8.74
N THR A 43 -17.53 -18.53 7.61
CA THR A 43 -16.50 -19.50 7.28
C THR A 43 -15.37 -19.42 8.32
N PRO A 44 -14.56 -20.49 8.52
CA PRO A 44 -13.42 -20.42 9.44
C PRO A 44 -12.47 -19.25 9.19
N ALA A 45 -12.34 -18.82 7.93
CA ALA A 45 -11.55 -17.63 7.54
C ALA A 45 -12.21 -16.32 8.02
N GLU A 46 -13.55 -16.19 7.91
CA GLU A 46 -14.28 -15.02 8.41
C GLU A 46 -14.26 -14.92 9.94
N ALA A 47 -14.23 -16.06 10.64
CA ALA A 47 -14.13 -16.08 12.09
C ALA A 47 -12.73 -15.68 12.61
N ALA A 48 -11.71 -15.74 11.77
CA ALA A 48 -10.35 -15.37 12.12
C ALA A 48 -10.04 -13.87 11.89
N ILE A 49 -10.91 -13.14 11.16
CA ILE A 49 -10.73 -11.70 10.93
C ILE A 49 -11.25 -10.95 12.16
N PRO A 50 -10.42 -10.11 12.84
CA PRO A 50 -10.86 -9.34 14.00
C PRO A 50 -12.06 -8.44 13.65
N GLU A 51 -13.02 -8.31 14.56
CA GLU A 51 -14.19 -7.42 14.40
C GLU A 51 -13.78 -5.95 14.22
N ASN A 52 -12.60 -5.56 14.75
CA ASN A 52 -12.03 -4.21 14.63
C ASN A 52 -10.78 -4.21 13.73
N HIS A 53 -10.94 -4.57 12.48
CA HIS A 53 -9.87 -4.66 11.50
C HIS A 53 -9.18 -3.30 11.25
N GLU A 54 -9.97 -2.22 11.21
CA GLU A 54 -9.46 -0.87 10.97
C GLU A 54 -8.50 -0.38 12.07
N ALA A 55 -8.88 -0.56 13.34
CA ALA A 55 -8.01 -0.18 14.46
C ALA A 55 -6.76 -1.06 14.54
N SER A 56 -6.87 -2.36 14.21
CA SER A 56 -5.70 -3.25 14.15
C SER A 56 -4.74 -2.86 13.05
N TRP A 57 -5.27 -2.43 11.90
CA TRP A 57 -4.49 -1.90 10.80
C TRP A 57 -3.77 -0.61 11.19
N ALA A 58 -4.51 0.38 11.70
CA ALA A 58 -3.92 1.65 12.16
C ALA A 58 -2.79 1.42 13.17
N TYR A 59 -3.00 0.53 14.14
CA TYR A 59 -1.95 0.15 15.10
C TYR A 59 -0.72 -0.46 14.42
N ALA A 60 -0.90 -1.32 13.42
CA ALA A 60 0.21 -1.95 12.69
C ALA A 60 0.99 -0.92 11.85
N GLU A 61 0.29 0.04 11.23
CA GLU A 61 0.93 1.13 10.47
C GLU A 61 1.76 2.06 11.37
N GLU A 62 1.33 2.30 12.61
CA GLU A 62 2.01 3.17 13.57
C GLU A 62 3.02 2.43 14.45
N PHE A 63 3.14 1.10 14.33
CA PHE A 63 3.97 0.27 15.23
C PHE A 63 5.44 0.70 15.24
N VAL A 64 5.98 1.11 14.09
CA VAL A 64 7.32 1.69 14.00
C VAL A 64 7.18 3.16 13.66
N ALA A 65 7.35 4.03 14.66
CA ALA A 65 7.23 5.46 14.50
C ALA A 65 8.30 6.03 13.55
N GLU A 66 7.87 6.96 12.69
CA GLU A 66 8.78 7.74 11.87
C GLU A 66 9.42 8.86 12.70
N ASP A 67 10.70 9.11 12.46
CA ASP A 67 11.42 10.22 13.06
C ASP A 67 11.23 11.54 12.28
N ALA A 68 11.86 12.60 12.75
CA ALA A 68 11.76 13.93 12.16
C ALA A 68 12.23 13.96 10.70
N VAL A 69 13.20 13.12 10.31
CA VAL A 69 13.71 13.06 8.92
C VAL A 69 12.65 12.48 7.99
N LEU A 70 12.03 11.36 8.37
CA LEU A 70 10.97 10.74 7.58
C LEU A 70 9.72 11.63 7.51
N THR A 71 9.37 12.28 8.63
CA THR A 71 8.25 13.24 8.66
C THR A 71 8.50 14.43 7.71
N ALA A 72 9.71 14.99 7.70
CA ALA A 72 10.08 16.07 6.78
C ALA A 72 10.09 15.60 5.32
N ALA A 73 10.57 14.38 5.06
CA ALA A 73 10.57 13.78 3.72
C ALA A 73 9.14 13.58 3.18
N ARG A 74 8.18 13.20 4.03
CA ARG A 74 6.76 13.12 3.65
C ARG A 74 6.19 14.48 3.26
N ALA A 75 6.46 15.52 4.03
CA ALA A 75 6.01 16.87 3.71
C ALA A 75 6.57 17.31 2.34
N LYS A 76 7.85 17.04 2.05
CA LYS A 76 8.44 17.29 0.74
C LYS A 76 7.77 16.48 -0.38
N ALA A 77 7.42 15.22 -0.11
CA ALA A 77 6.70 14.38 -1.08
C ALA A 77 5.33 14.96 -1.43
N GLU A 78 4.57 15.43 -0.45
CA GLU A 78 3.27 16.09 -0.66
C GLU A 78 3.41 17.35 -1.50
N GLU A 79 4.41 18.20 -1.24
CA GLU A 79 4.71 19.41 -2.03
C GLU A 79 5.01 19.09 -3.49
N LEU A 80 5.62 17.93 -3.76
CA LEU A 80 5.97 17.44 -5.10
C LEU A 80 4.83 16.64 -5.77
N GLY A 81 3.72 16.41 -5.06
CA GLY A 81 2.63 15.56 -5.55
C GLY A 81 2.95 14.07 -5.58
N CYS A 82 3.98 13.63 -4.84
CA CYS A 82 4.32 12.23 -4.67
C CYS A 82 3.48 11.60 -3.55
N VAL A 83 3.15 10.32 -3.69
CA VAL A 83 2.54 9.53 -2.61
C VAL A 83 3.60 8.56 -2.09
N PRO A 84 4.26 8.86 -0.96
CA PRO A 84 5.30 7.98 -0.42
C PRO A 84 4.69 6.75 0.26
N VAL A 85 5.47 5.67 0.34
CA VAL A 85 5.08 4.45 1.08
C VAL A 85 4.57 4.79 2.48
N LEU A 86 3.52 4.10 2.93
CA LEU A 86 3.00 4.28 4.29
C LEU A 86 4.01 3.75 5.33
N PRO A 87 3.94 4.21 6.59
CA PRO A 87 4.93 3.86 7.63
C PRO A 87 5.11 2.35 7.84
N GLY A 88 4.02 1.58 7.87
CA GLY A 88 4.06 0.12 8.00
C GLY A 88 4.77 -0.56 6.82
N ALA A 89 4.52 -0.08 5.59
CA ALA A 89 5.22 -0.57 4.40
C ALA A 89 6.72 -0.20 4.45
N GLY A 90 7.06 1.02 4.86
CA GLY A 90 8.45 1.45 5.07
C GLY A 90 9.17 0.58 6.10
N ALA A 91 8.53 0.29 7.24
CA ALA A 91 9.06 -0.59 8.26
C ALA A 91 9.28 -2.02 7.74
N ALA A 92 8.36 -2.54 6.92
CA ALA A 92 8.50 -3.84 6.26
C ALA A 92 9.68 -3.86 5.28
N LEU A 93 9.88 -2.80 4.47
CA LEU A 93 11.04 -2.67 3.58
C LEU A 93 12.36 -2.71 4.37
N ARG A 94 12.44 -1.97 5.47
CA ARG A 94 13.60 -1.99 6.38
C ARG A 94 13.86 -3.40 6.92
N MET A 95 12.82 -4.08 7.37
CA MET A 95 12.91 -5.44 7.90
C MET A 95 13.38 -6.43 6.82
N LEU A 96 12.82 -6.37 5.61
CA LEU A 96 13.20 -7.22 4.49
C LEU A 96 14.66 -6.99 4.09
N ALA A 97 15.10 -5.73 3.98
CA ALA A 97 16.50 -5.41 3.68
C ALA A 97 17.47 -5.98 4.74
N ALA A 98 17.07 -5.91 6.02
CA ALA A 98 17.86 -6.51 7.11
C ALA A 98 17.83 -8.05 7.06
N ALA A 99 16.68 -8.66 6.77
CA ALA A 99 16.52 -10.12 6.72
C ALA A 99 17.37 -10.79 5.64
N VAL A 100 17.57 -10.10 4.49
CA VAL A 100 18.43 -10.62 3.40
C VAL A 100 19.89 -10.14 3.50
N ASP A 101 20.25 -9.46 4.59
CA ASP A 101 21.56 -8.84 4.80
C ASP A 101 21.99 -7.97 3.60
N ALA A 102 21.04 -7.11 3.14
CA ALA A 102 21.14 -6.42 1.87
C ALA A 102 22.38 -5.51 1.78
N LYS A 103 23.20 -5.73 0.76
CA LYS A 103 24.37 -4.93 0.40
C LYS A 103 24.16 -4.12 -0.88
N ALA A 104 23.42 -4.67 -1.82
CA ALA A 104 23.10 -4.00 -3.09
C ALA A 104 21.57 -4.00 -3.31
N VAL A 105 20.97 -2.82 -3.33
CA VAL A 105 19.53 -2.63 -3.48
C VAL A 105 19.26 -1.74 -4.69
N VAL A 106 18.23 -2.07 -5.46
CA VAL A 106 17.65 -1.21 -6.50
C VAL A 106 16.28 -0.73 -6.04
N GLU A 107 16.02 0.55 -6.23
CA GLU A 107 14.72 1.19 -6.04
C GLU A 107 14.26 1.83 -7.35
N VAL A 108 13.04 1.56 -7.75
CA VAL A 108 12.36 2.16 -8.89
C VAL A 108 11.23 3.04 -8.39
N GLY A 109 11.37 4.35 -8.59
CA GLY A 109 10.55 5.38 -7.98
C GLY A 109 11.21 5.90 -6.69
N THR A 110 12.00 6.99 -6.84
CA THR A 110 12.72 7.61 -5.71
C THR A 110 11.80 8.51 -4.88
N GLY A 111 10.91 9.27 -5.56
CA GLY A 111 10.11 10.30 -4.93
C GLY A 111 10.97 11.26 -4.10
N ALA A 112 10.51 11.67 -2.93
CA ALA A 112 11.28 12.48 -1.99
C ALA A 112 12.27 11.67 -1.11
N GLY A 113 12.46 10.37 -1.38
CA GLY A 113 13.44 9.54 -0.69
C GLY A 113 12.95 8.86 0.59
N VAL A 114 11.64 8.83 0.87
CA VAL A 114 11.07 8.18 2.06
C VAL A 114 11.42 6.69 2.11
N ALA A 115 11.11 5.94 1.04
CA ALA A 115 11.43 4.52 0.95
C ALA A 115 12.95 4.28 0.94
N SER A 116 13.71 5.16 0.26
CA SER A 116 15.18 5.13 0.26
C SER A 116 15.76 5.14 1.68
N VAL A 117 15.25 6.02 2.57
CA VAL A 117 15.70 6.10 3.97
C VAL A 117 15.36 4.82 4.73
N TRP A 118 14.15 4.27 4.57
CA TRP A 118 13.75 3.02 5.18
C TRP A 118 14.64 1.85 4.75
N LEU A 119 14.90 1.70 3.45
CA LEU A 119 15.77 0.67 2.88
C LEU A 119 17.20 0.78 3.44
N LEU A 120 17.79 1.97 3.40
CA LEU A 120 19.17 2.20 3.88
C LEU A 120 19.35 1.93 5.37
N ARG A 121 18.31 2.13 6.17
CA ARG A 121 18.30 1.80 7.60
C ARG A 121 18.23 0.30 7.86
N GLY A 122 17.76 -0.50 6.91
CA GLY A 122 17.75 -1.96 6.98
C GLY A 122 18.99 -2.60 6.36
N MET A 123 19.62 -1.93 5.41
CA MET A 123 20.80 -2.42 4.69
C MET A 123 22.04 -2.46 5.56
N ARG A 124 23.03 -3.25 5.14
CA ARG A 124 24.37 -3.23 5.69
C ARG A 124 24.98 -1.83 5.63
N GLN A 125 25.90 -1.53 6.57
CA GLN A 125 26.59 -0.22 6.63
C GLN A 125 27.47 0.05 5.41
N ASP A 126 28.01 -1.01 4.77
CA ASP A 126 28.79 -0.96 3.54
C ASP A 126 27.93 -1.15 2.26
N GLY A 127 26.61 -1.19 2.42
CA GLY A 127 25.66 -1.39 1.31
C GLY A 127 25.42 -0.13 0.49
N VAL A 128 25.05 -0.32 -0.78
CA VAL A 128 24.76 0.74 -1.73
C VAL A 128 23.34 0.59 -2.27
N LEU A 129 22.55 1.65 -2.16
CA LEU A 129 21.26 1.81 -2.81
C LEU A 129 21.45 2.47 -4.18
N THR A 130 20.90 1.88 -5.24
CA THR A 130 20.74 2.50 -6.55
C THR A 130 19.27 2.82 -6.72
N THR A 131 18.92 4.10 -6.83
CA THR A 131 17.53 4.54 -6.96
C THR A 131 17.33 5.31 -8.25
N VAL A 132 16.23 5.03 -8.95
CA VAL A 132 15.93 5.56 -10.29
C VAL A 132 14.60 6.29 -10.25
N ASP A 133 14.59 7.52 -10.79
CA ASP A 133 13.35 8.30 -10.96
C ASP A 133 13.44 9.11 -12.25
N VAL A 134 12.30 9.29 -12.91
CA VAL A 134 12.19 10.06 -14.15
C VAL A 134 12.19 11.57 -13.86
N GLU A 135 11.73 11.99 -12.68
CA GLU A 135 11.59 13.39 -12.32
C GLU A 135 12.84 13.94 -11.63
N PRO A 136 13.54 14.93 -12.22
CA PRO A 136 14.73 15.53 -11.61
C PRO A 136 14.47 16.22 -10.26
N GLU A 137 13.25 16.74 -10.06
CA GLU A 137 12.81 17.36 -8.80
C GLU A 137 12.78 16.35 -7.66
N HIS A 138 12.26 15.13 -7.91
CA HIS A 138 12.26 14.02 -6.97
C HIS A 138 13.70 13.67 -6.56
N GLN A 139 14.61 13.53 -7.52
CA GLN A 139 16.01 13.22 -7.27
C GLN A 139 16.71 14.30 -6.42
N ARG A 140 16.33 15.57 -6.59
CA ARG A 140 16.87 16.67 -5.78
C ARG A 140 16.36 16.59 -4.35
N ALA A 141 15.04 16.44 -4.15
CA ALA A 141 14.44 16.30 -2.84
C ALA A 141 14.97 15.08 -2.08
N ALA A 142 15.08 13.93 -2.77
CA ALA A 142 15.66 12.72 -2.20
C ALA A 142 17.10 12.92 -1.75
N ARG A 143 17.93 13.64 -2.52
CA ARG A 143 19.31 13.96 -2.12
C ARG A 143 19.35 14.76 -0.82
N GLU A 144 18.48 15.76 -0.67
CA GLU A 144 18.36 16.55 0.56
C GLU A 144 17.94 15.68 1.74
N THR A 145 16.87 14.88 1.55
CA THR A 145 16.39 13.93 2.57
C THR A 145 17.48 12.96 3.03
N LEU A 146 18.25 12.40 2.10
CA LEU A 146 19.34 11.48 2.42
C LEU A 146 20.50 12.17 3.16
N GLN A 147 20.80 13.43 2.84
CA GLN A 147 21.76 14.25 3.58
C GLN A 147 21.27 14.52 5.00
N GLU A 148 20.00 14.91 5.19
CA GLU A 148 19.38 15.09 6.50
C GLU A 148 19.35 13.79 7.32
N ALA A 149 19.20 12.64 6.65
CA ALA A 149 19.31 11.32 7.26
C ALA A 149 20.75 10.91 7.64
N GLY A 150 21.74 11.73 7.32
CA GLY A 150 23.16 11.44 7.59
C GLY A 150 23.74 10.32 6.71
N VAL A 151 23.11 10.03 5.56
CA VAL A 151 23.57 8.96 4.67
C VAL A 151 24.81 9.42 3.89
N PRO A 152 25.94 8.70 3.97
CA PRO A 152 27.13 9.01 3.18
C PRO A 152 26.85 8.93 1.68
N ALA A 153 27.36 9.89 0.92
CA ALA A 153 27.09 10.00 -0.53
C ALA A 153 27.54 8.76 -1.34
N ASN A 154 28.54 8.03 -0.87
CA ASN A 154 29.02 6.81 -1.51
C ASN A 154 28.08 5.60 -1.30
N ARG A 155 27.08 5.71 -0.44
CA ARG A 155 26.07 4.68 -0.20
C ARG A 155 24.85 4.80 -1.11
N VAL A 156 24.74 5.85 -1.91
CA VAL A 156 23.56 6.07 -2.77
C VAL A 156 23.99 6.48 -4.17
N ARG A 157 23.35 5.87 -5.16
CA ARG A 157 23.44 6.25 -6.57
C ARG A 157 22.06 6.72 -7.03
N LEU A 158 21.88 8.03 -7.12
CA LEU A 158 20.68 8.67 -7.63
C LEU A 158 20.80 8.79 -9.16
N ILE A 159 19.94 8.10 -9.90
CA ILE A 159 19.95 8.06 -11.38
C ILE A 159 18.65 8.64 -11.92
N SER A 160 18.75 9.75 -12.64
CA SER A 160 17.60 10.32 -13.34
C SER A 160 17.41 9.64 -14.70
N GLY A 161 16.19 9.17 -14.98
CA GLY A 161 15.82 8.54 -16.25
C GLY A 161 14.68 7.55 -16.11
N ARG A 162 14.17 7.09 -17.26
CA ARG A 162 13.16 6.03 -17.29
C ARG A 162 13.75 4.70 -16.79
N ALA A 163 13.07 4.06 -15.84
CA ALA A 163 13.61 2.87 -15.20
C ALA A 163 13.88 1.74 -16.21
N LEU A 164 12.99 1.48 -17.18
CA LEU A 164 13.21 0.46 -18.20
C LEU A 164 14.36 0.76 -19.18
N GLU A 165 14.90 1.97 -19.19
CA GLU A 165 16.12 2.33 -19.94
C GLU A 165 17.39 2.22 -19.07
N VAL A 166 17.24 2.39 -17.74
CA VAL A 166 18.36 2.36 -16.78
C VAL A 166 18.63 0.93 -16.32
N LEU A 167 17.59 0.20 -15.90
CA LEU A 167 17.71 -1.15 -15.33
C LEU A 167 18.51 -2.12 -16.23
N PRO A 168 18.34 -2.15 -17.56
CA PRO A 168 19.11 -3.04 -18.43
C PRO A 168 20.64 -2.84 -18.38
N ARG A 169 21.12 -1.71 -17.87
CA ARG A 169 22.55 -1.38 -17.75
C ARG A 169 23.13 -1.84 -16.40
N LEU A 170 22.29 -2.31 -15.48
CA LEU A 170 22.70 -2.78 -14.18
C LEU A 170 23.12 -4.27 -14.24
N THR A 171 23.94 -4.68 -13.29
CA THR A 171 24.58 -6.01 -13.27
C THR A 171 23.58 -7.11 -12.96
N ASP A 172 23.56 -8.17 -13.76
CA ASP A 172 22.79 -9.39 -13.57
C ASP A 172 23.19 -10.10 -12.28
N GLY A 173 22.21 -10.55 -11.49
CA GLY A 173 22.43 -11.31 -10.28
C GLY A 173 23.22 -10.59 -9.18
N GLY A 174 23.35 -9.26 -9.31
CA GLY A 174 24.18 -8.44 -8.41
C GLY A 174 23.43 -7.81 -7.24
N TYR A 175 22.13 -8.04 -7.11
CA TYR A 175 21.30 -7.31 -6.14
C TYR A 175 20.58 -8.24 -5.16
N ASP A 176 20.50 -7.80 -3.91
CA ASP A 176 19.85 -8.52 -2.81
C ASP A 176 18.35 -8.22 -2.72
N LEU A 177 17.96 -6.97 -3.08
CA LEU A 177 16.58 -6.52 -3.05
C LEU A 177 16.32 -5.54 -4.21
N VAL A 178 15.15 -5.69 -4.84
CA VAL A 178 14.59 -4.72 -5.80
C VAL A 178 13.25 -4.26 -5.25
N PHE A 179 13.10 -2.95 -5.04
CA PHE A 179 11.85 -2.33 -4.64
C PHE A 179 11.28 -1.51 -5.81
N VAL A 180 9.97 -1.62 -6.04
CA VAL A 180 9.27 -0.99 -7.15
C VAL A 180 8.05 -0.23 -6.64
N ASP A 181 8.09 1.09 -6.83
CA ASP A 181 6.98 2.01 -6.59
C ASP A 181 6.99 3.13 -7.64
N ALA A 182 6.62 2.79 -8.86
CA ALA A 182 6.62 3.72 -10.00
C ALA A 182 5.38 3.50 -10.88
N ASP A 183 5.47 3.75 -12.18
CA ASP A 183 4.36 3.60 -13.12
C ASP A 183 3.82 2.17 -13.12
N LYS A 184 2.54 2.02 -12.76
CA LYS A 184 1.88 0.73 -12.63
C LYS A 184 1.75 0.00 -13.98
N GLN A 185 1.69 0.74 -15.09
CA GLN A 185 1.62 0.16 -16.43
C GLN A 185 2.91 -0.56 -16.83
N GLU A 186 4.04 -0.18 -16.23
CA GLU A 186 5.36 -0.77 -16.50
C GLU A 186 5.71 -1.93 -15.53
N TYR A 187 4.82 -2.32 -14.60
CA TYR A 187 5.10 -3.33 -13.55
C TYR A 187 5.55 -4.68 -14.08
N THR A 188 5.00 -5.14 -15.19
CA THR A 188 5.45 -6.41 -15.84
C THR A 188 6.91 -6.29 -16.30
N GLY A 189 7.27 -5.18 -16.93
CA GLY A 189 8.66 -4.93 -17.34
C GLY A 189 9.61 -4.78 -16.15
N TYR A 190 9.16 -4.17 -15.06
CA TYR A 190 9.95 -4.10 -13.83
C TYR A 190 10.16 -5.48 -13.19
N LEU A 191 9.16 -6.38 -13.24
CA LEU A 191 9.33 -7.75 -12.76
C LEU A 191 10.40 -8.49 -13.57
N GLU A 192 10.38 -8.41 -14.91
CA GLU A 192 11.39 -9.02 -15.78
C GLU A 192 12.79 -8.54 -15.42
N GLN A 193 12.97 -7.22 -15.25
CA GLN A 193 14.25 -6.65 -14.85
C GLN A 193 14.64 -7.08 -13.43
N ALA A 194 13.73 -7.07 -12.47
CA ALA A 194 14.01 -7.50 -11.10
C ALA A 194 14.48 -8.95 -11.06
N MET A 195 13.83 -9.85 -11.83
CA MET A 195 14.24 -11.26 -11.89
C MET A 195 15.63 -11.45 -12.49
N ARG A 196 16.05 -10.61 -13.43
CA ARG A 196 17.41 -10.61 -13.97
C ARG A 196 18.43 -10.07 -12.96
N LEU A 197 18.09 -8.96 -12.29
CA LEU A 197 18.99 -8.24 -11.37
C LEU A 197 19.22 -8.99 -10.06
N LEU A 198 18.21 -9.68 -9.55
CA LEU A 198 18.29 -10.38 -8.28
C LEU A 198 19.20 -11.60 -8.33
N ARG A 199 20.05 -11.74 -7.30
CA ARG A 199 20.71 -13.01 -7.02
C ARG A 199 19.72 -14.06 -6.54
N PRO A 200 20.06 -15.36 -6.57
CA PRO A 200 19.31 -16.37 -5.83
C PRO A 200 19.18 -15.99 -4.34
N GLY A 201 17.97 -16.13 -3.78
CA GLY A 201 17.63 -15.69 -2.42
C GLY A 201 17.41 -14.18 -2.29
N GLY A 202 17.51 -13.41 -3.37
CA GLY A 202 17.15 -11.98 -3.39
C GLY A 202 15.63 -11.79 -3.43
N VAL A 203 15.18 -10.60 -3.05
CA VAL A 203 13.76 -10.26 -2.86
C VAL A 203 13.33 -9.15 -3.81
N VAL A 204 12.22 -9.34 -4.53
CA VAL A 204 11.50 -8.25 -5.19
C VAL A 204 10.31 -7.84 -4.35
N VAL A 205 10.05 -6.54 -4.27
CA VAL A 205 8.90 -5.95 -3.56
C VAL A 205 8.23 -4.92 -4.46
N PHE A 206 6.93 -5.06 -4.65
CA PHE A 206 6.09 -4.07 -5.34
C PHE A 206 5.16 -3.41 -4.34
N ASP A 207 5.11 -2.07 -4.34
CA ASP A 207 4.12 -1.33 -3.56
C ASP A 207 2.78 -1.21 -4.31
N ASN A 208 1.75 -0.76 -3.59
CA ASN A 208 0.37 -0.58 -4.04
C ASN A 208 -0.25 -1.83 -4.67
N ALA A 209 0.11 -3.01 -4.18
CA ALA A 209 -0.37 -4.28 -4.71
C ALA A 209 -1.86 -4.54 -4.38
N LEU A 210 -2.46 -3.81 -3.43
CA LEU A 210 -3.90 -3.80 -3.15
C LEU A 210 -4.64 -2.68 -3.89
N TRP A 211 -3.94 -1.64 -4.31
CA TRP A 211 -4.46 -0.53 -5.11
C TRP A 211 -5.75 0.04 -4.55
N HIS A 212 -5.69 0.53 -3.29
CA HIS A 212 -6.84 1.07 -2.54
C HIS A 212 -8.03 0.10 -2.46
N GLY A 213 -7.74 -1.21 -2.34
CA GLY A 213 -8.75 -2.27 -2.32
C GLY A 213 -9.33 -2.65 -3.69
N ARG A 214 -8.99 -1.92 -4.77
CA ARG A 214 -9.52 -2.14 -6.13
C ARG A 214 -9.12 -3.50 -6.71
N VAL A 215 -7.94 -4.01 -6.34
CA VAL A 215 -7.48 -5.34 -6.77
C VAL A 215 -8.40 -6.45 -6.27
N ALA A 216 -8.96 -6.29 -5.06
CA ALA A 216 -9.88 -7.28 -4.46
C ALA A 216 -11.30 -7.23 -5.04
N ASP A 217 -11.71 -6.13 -5.69
CA ASP A 217 -13.04 -5.98 -6.28
C ASP A 217 -13.06 -6.45 -7.75
N PRO A 218 -13.71 -7.59 -8.07
CA PRO A 218 -13.74 -8.13 -9.42
C PRO A 218 -14.50 -7.25 -10.43
N ALA A 219 -15.31 -6.28 -9.96
CA ALA A 219 -16.03 -5.35 -10.81
C ALA A 219 -15.12 -4.24 -11.36
N VAL A 220 -14.04 -3.91 -10.67
CA VAL A 220 -13.08 -2.88 -11.09
C VAL A 220 -12.16 -3.46 -12.17
N ARG A 221 -12.11 -2.84 -13.36
CA ARG A 221 -11.40 -3.33 -14.55
C ARG A 221 -10.65 -2.23 -15.29
N ASP A 222 -10.28 -1.15 -14.60
CA ASP A 222 -9.39 -0.16 -15.19
C ASP A 222 -8.00 -0.76 -15.46
N GLU A 223 -7.25 -0.10 -16.32
CA GLU A 223 -5.97 -0.58 -16.81
C GLU A 223 -4.98 -0.86 -15.68
N ALA A 224 -4.77 0.08 -14.77
CA ALA A 224 -3.82 -0.08 -13.66
C ALA A 224 -4.20 -1.26 -12.75
N THR A 225 -5.51 -1.36 -12.37
CA THR A 225 -6.00 -2.49 -11.55
C THR A 225 -5.79 -3.83 -12.26
N THR A 226 -5.96 -3.86 -13.59
CA THR A 226 -5.78 -5.09 -14.39
C THR A 226 -4.31 -5.51 -14.39
N VAL A 227 -3.39 -4.57 -14.65
CA VAL A 227 -1.94 -4.84 -14.66
C VAL A 227 -1.47 -5.33 -13.28
N ILE A 228 -1.90 -4.70 -12.19
CA ILE A 228 -1.52 -5.14 -10.84
C ILE A 228 -2.04 -6.55 -10.52
N ARG A 229 -3.26 -6.90 -10.94
CA ARG A 229 -3.79 -8.27 -10.81
C ARG A 229 -3.01 -9.28 -11.63
N GLU A 230 -2.62 -8.94 -12.84
CA GLU A 230 -1.81 -9.79 -13.71
C GLU A 230 -0.43 -10.01 -13.13
N LEU A 231 0.22 -8.96 -12.63
CA LEU A 231 1.46 -9.06 -11.87
C LEU A 231 1.31 -10.02 -10.68
N GLY A 232 0.28 -9.84 -9.85
CA GLY A 232 0.03 -10.69 -8.70
C GLY A 232 -0.13 -12.17 -9.06
N ARG A 233 -0.80 -12.47 -10.20
CA ARG A 233 -0.91 -13.83 -10.74
C ARG A 233 0.43 -14.36 -11.24
N ALA A 234 1.16 -13.58 -12.05
CA ALA A 234 2.45 -13.96 -12.58
C ALA A 234 3.43 -14.31 -11.46
N VAL A 235 3.51 -13.49 -10.42
CA VAL A 235 4.39 -13.71 -9.25
C VAL A 235 3.94 -14.92 -8.43
N ARG A 236 2.64 -15.13 -8.25
CA ARG A 236 2.10 -16.26 -7.48
C ARG A 236 2.30 -17.60 -8.19
N ASP A 237 2.14 -17.60 -9.51
CA ASP A 237 2.12 -18.82 -10.32
C ASP A 237 3.53 -19.20 -10.84
N ASP A 238 4.55 -18.38 -10.58
CA ASP A 238 5.95 -18.65 -10.92
C ASP A 238 6.59 -19.58 -9.88
N GLU A 239 6.93 -20.82 -10.28
CA GLU A 239 7.58 -21.83 -9.44
C GLU A 239 8.99 -21.40 -8.98
N GLY A 240 9.65 -20.49 -9.69
CA GLY A 240 10.95 -19.90 -9.33
C GLY A 240 10.87 -18.88 -8.18
N LEU A 241 9.65 -18.55 -7.73
CA LEU A 241 9.41 -17.57 -6.69
C LEU A 241 8.77 -18.18 -5.43
N VAL A 242 9.06 -17.58 -4.28
CA VAL A 242 8.30 -17.76 -3.04
C VAL A 242 7.67 -16.43 -2.69
N SER A 243 6.37 -16.31 -2.89
CA SER A 243 5.67 -15.04 -2.81
C SER A 243 4.72 -14.90 -1.63
N ALA A 244 4.49 -13.68 -1.20
CA ALA A 244 3.47 -13.30 -0.23
C ALA A 244 2.92 -11.92 -0.55
N MET A 245 1.63 -11.70 -0.25
CA MET A 245 0.99 -10.39 -0.22
C MET A 245 0.91 -9.93 1.24
N LEU A 246 1.66 -8.89 1.60
CA LEU A 246 1.65 -8.32 2.95
C LEU A 246 0.63 -7.19 3.01
N PRO A 247 -0.35 -7.22 3.92
CA PRO A 247 -1.38 -6.19 4.02
C PRO A 247 -0.90 -4.99 4.87
N CYS A 248 0.26 -4.44 4.58
CA CYS A 248 0.79 -3.20 5.15
C CYS A 248 0.84 -2.12 4.06
N GLY A 249 0.63 -0.88 4.44
CA GLY A 249 0.45 0.19 3.48
C GLY A 249 -0.72 -0.05 2.53
N ASP A 250 -0.55 0.20 1.25
CA ASP A 250 -1.50 -0.17 0.18
C ASP A 250 -1.18 -1.56 -0.41
N GLY A 251 -0.60 -2.44 0.40
CA GLY A 251 -0.21 -3.81 0.06
C GLY A 251 1.17 -3.92 -0.57
N LEU A 252 2.04 -4.73 0.04
CA LEU A 252 3.33 -5.11 -0.54
C LEU A 252 3.26 -6.52 -1.12
N LEU A 253 3.43 -6.64 -2.43
CA LEU A 253 3.66 -7.93 -3.08
C LEU A 253 5.15 -8.25 -3.01
N CYS A 254 5.51 -9.23 -2.20
CA CYS A 254 6.88 -9.65 -1.97
C CYS A 254 7.14 -11.02 -2.61
N ALA A 255 8.30 -11.21 -3.22
CA ALA A 255 8.71 -12.51 -3.70
C ALA A 255 10.24 -12.72 -3.58
N VAL A 256 10.62 -13.91 -3.11
CA VAL A 256 12.01 -14.36 -3.02
C VAL A 256 12.33 -15.20 -4.24
N LYS A 257 13.42 -14.86 -4.96
CA LYS A 257 13.94 -15.66 -6.06
C LYS A 257 14.59 -16.93 -5.54
N ARG A 258 14.07 -18.12 -5.93
CA ARG A 258 14.66 -19.41 -5.52
C ARG A 258 16.08 -19.55 -6.04
N SER A 259 16.87 -20.33 -5.31
CA SER A 259 18.08 -20.92 -5.85
C SER A 259 17.66 -22.03 -6.80
N GLY A 260 18.09 -21.96 -8.05
CA GLY A 260 17.88 -23.03 -9.04
C GLY A 260 18.64 -24.28 -8.67
#